data_4d646956d179fe44374673828d78fc1d
#
_entry.id   4d646956d179fe44374673828d78fc1d
#
_cell.length_a   1.000
_cell.length_b   1.000
_cell.length_c   1.000
_cell.angle_alpha   90.00
_cell.angle_beta   90.00
_cell.angle_gamma   90.00
#
_symmetry.space_group_name_H-M   'P 1'
#
loop_
_entity.id
_entity.type
_entity.pdbx_description
1 polymer ?
#
loop_
_entity_poly.entity_id
_entity_poly.type
_entity_poly.pdbx_seq_one_letter_code
_entity_poly.pdbx_strand_id
1 'polypeptide(L)'
;MRNLKVVLFAGAALATALTSADAADLGPIMQPRQMAPVQVEEMGGWYLRGDIGVGAQKFKQFDFHQTNVGTGGAWPADWRIDQRDIKDAFFIGGGVGYQWNSWLRFDATAEYRSDVKFKAVGSYTNFPNPALGRAFDVYDGDHSAMVFMANGYVDLGTWFCLTPFVGAGVGAAYHRTASVSDMGINNNGLGSSAFGFASADQTNWNFAWALHAGVAYNVTNNFKMELAYRYLNMGSANTAEIQCGATGCGNGGGPRAYYTLRDMDSHDIKFGMRWMLQPEQLQPAYMPPLVRKG
;
A
#
# COMPACT_ATOMS: atom_id res chain seq x y z
N MET A 1 -16.68 -33.00 17.44
CA MET A 1 -16.02 -34.30 17.25
C MET A 1 -16.30 -34.79 15.84
N ARG A 2 -15.38 -34.62 14.92
CA ARG A 2 -15.38 -35.39 13.64
C ARG A 2 -13.98 -35.30 13.04
N ASN A 3 -13.33 -36.46 13.00
CA ASN A 3 -11.96 -36.69 12.58
C ASN A 3 -11.79 -36.49 11.08
N LEU A 4 -10.80 -35.69 10.67
CA LEU A 4 -10.34 -35.60 9.28
C LEU A 4 -9.17 -36.55 9.09
N LYS A 5 -9.37 -37.62 8.33
CA LYS A 5 -8.35 -38.61 7.99
C LYS A 5 -7.47 -38.10 6.85
N VAL A 6 -6.17 -38.04 7.12
CA VAL A 6 -5.13 -37.80 6.11
C VAL A 6 -4.93 -39.08 5.31
N VAL A 7 -5.06 -39.03 3.99
CA VAL A 7 -4.73 -40.13 3.08
C VAL A 7 -3.38 -39.85 2.46
N LEU A 8 -2.39 -40.64 2.86
CA LEU A 8 -1.06 -40.74 2.24
C LEU A 8 -1.14 -41.69 1.04
N PHE A 9 -0.84 -41.19 -0.17
CA PHE A 9 -0.59 -42.03 -1.34
C PHE A 9 0.91 -42.26 -1.48
N ALA A 10 1.34 -43.52 -1.24
CA ALA A 10 2.64 -44.04 -1.58
C ALA A 10 2.59 -44.62 -3.00
N GLY A 11 3.31 -44.02 -3.95
CA GLY A 11 3.49 -44.53 -5.31
C GLY A 11 4.72 -45.40 -5.40
N ALA A 12 4.52 -46.69 -5.68
CA ALA A 12 5.59 -47.66 -5.89
C ALA A 12 6.23 -47.49 -7.27
N ALA A 13 7.56 -47.37 -7.33
CA ALA A 13 8.37 -47.38 -8.54
C ALA A 13 8.57 -48.81 -9.02
N LEU A 14 8.10 -49.10 -10.25
CA LEU A 14 8.39 -50.38 -10.94
C LEU A 14 9.66 -50.17 -11.79
N ALA A 15 10.75 -50.83 -11.41
CA ALA A 15 11.98 -50.92 -12.22
C ALA A 15 11.86 -52.07 -13.20
N THR A 16 11.84 -51.77 -14.51
CA THR A 16 12.00 -52.75 -15.60
C THR A 16 13.43 -52.68 -16.13
N ALA A 17 14.18 -53.74 -15.93
CA ALA A 17 15.49 -53.92 -16.55
C ALA A 17 15.30 -54.28 -18.04
N LEU A 18 15.83 -53.47 -18.95
CA LEU A 18 16.01 -53.81 -20.36
C LEU A 18 17.47 -54.10 -20.60
N THR A 19 17.76 -55.31 -21.06
CA THR A 19 19.08 -55.78 -21.45
C THR A 19 19.46 -55.13 -22.80
N SER A 20 20.62 -54.50 -22.86
CA SER A 20 21.22 -53.93 -24.04
C SER A 20 21.79 -55.02 -24.94
N ALA A 21 21.40 -55.00 -26.21
CA ALA A 21 22.08 -55.77 -27.26
C ALA A 21 23.24 -54.90 -27.81
N ASP A 22 24.47 -55.42 -27.70
CA ASP A 22 25.65 -54.82 -28.36
C ASP A 22 25.56 -55.01 -29.87
N ALA A 23 25.56 -53.94 -30.62
CA ALA A 23 25.76 -53.88 -32.06
C ALA A 23 26.94 -52.98 -32.40
N ALA A 24 27.97 -53.64 -32.84
CA ALA A 24 29.18 -53.26 -33.55
C ALA A 24 29.42 -51.80 -33.94
N ASP A 25 30.53 -51.30 -33.43
CA ASP A 25 31.63 -50.59 -34.04
C ASP A 25 31.32 -49.61 -35.24
N LEU A 26 30.89 -48.44 -34.88
CA LEU A 26 31.10 -47.24 -35.71
C LEU A 26 32.01 -46.31 -34.91
N GLY A 27 33.16 -45.98 -35.50
CA GLY A 27 34.17 -45.09 -34.91
C GLY A 27 33.55 -43.78 -34.36
N PRO A 28 34.23 -43.10 -33.41
CA PRO A 28 33.66 -41.99 -32.69
C PRO A 28 33.28 -40.86 -33.63
N ILE A 29 31.98 -40.71 -33.88
CA ILE A 29 31.44 -39.49 -34.46
C ILE A 29 31.77 -38.39 -33.43
N MET A 30 32.71 -37.50 -33.78
CA MET A 30 32.98 -36.30 -33.01
C MET A 30 31.63 -35.56 -32.82
N GLN A 31 31.00 -35.78 -31.69
CA GLN A 31 29.84 -34.96 -31.31
C GLN A 31 30.31 -33.51 -31.26
N PRO A 32 29.68 -32.59 -31.99
CA PRO A 32 29.98 -31.18 -31.81
C PRO A 32 29.84 -30.88 -30.34
N ARG A 33 30.93 -30.37 -29.74
CA ARG A 33 30.96 -29.97 -28.32
C ARG A 33 29.78 -29.03 -28.12
N GLN A 34 28.74 -29.50 -27.45
CA GLN A 34 27.64 -28.63 -27.02
C GLN A 34 28.31 -27.56 -26.15
N MET A 35 28.48 -26.35 -26.70
CA MET A 35 28.80 -25.19 -25.90
C MET A 35 27.70 -25.11 -24.84
N ALA A 36 28.08 -25.18 -23.57
CA ALA A 36 27.17 -24.88 -22.48
C ALA A 36 26.47 -23.54 -22.81
N PRO A 37 25.14 -23.46 -22.68
CA PRO A 37 24.46 -22.19 -22.92
C PRO A 37 25.18 -21.14 -22.07
N VAL A 38 25.70 -20.11 -22.74
CA VAL A 38 26.26 -18.94 -22.06
C VAL A 38 25.11 -18.43 -21.19
N GLN A 39 25.25 -18.55 -19.89
CA GLN A 39 24.33 -17.88 -18.96
C GLN A 39 24.57 -16.40 -19.22
N VAL A 40 23.70 -15.80 -20.00
CA VAL A 40 23.60 -14.35 -20.10
C VAL A 40 23.17 -13.90 -18.71
N GLU A 41 24.13 -13.43 -17.90
CA GLU A 41 23.77 -12.70 -16.69
C GLU A 41 22.77 -11.63 -17.14
N GLU A 42 21.55 -11.67 -16.59
CA GLU A 42 20.55 -10.65 -16.85
C GLU A 42 21.16 -9.32 -16.36
N MET A 43 21.78 -8.60 -17.27
CA MET A 43 22.35 -7.28 -16.99
C MET A 43 21.19 -6.39 -16.54
N GLY A 44 21.39 -5.71 -15.43
CA GLY A 44 20.42 -4.80 -14.87
C GLY A 44 19.93 -3.76 -15.88
N GLY A 45 18.72 -3.27 -15.72
CA GLY A 45 18.12 -2.33 -16.65
C GLY A 45 17.03 -1.48 -16.04
N TRP A 46 16.74 -0.37 -16.72
CA TRP A 46 15.64 0.48 -16.36
C TRP A 46 14.30 -0.17 -16.68
N TYR A 47 13.29 0.09 -15.84
CA TYR A 47 11.93 -0.32 -16.09
C TYR A 47 10.93 0.78 -15.72
N LEU A 48 9.80 0.76 -16.39
CA LEU A 48 8.61 1.51 -16.00
C LEU A 48 7.68 0.58 -15.25
N ARG A 49 6.93 1.14 -14.29
CA ARG A 49 5.89 0.41 -13.60
C ARG A 49 4.60 1.21 -13.51
N GLY A 50 3.48 0.49 -13.49
CA GLY A 50 2.16 1.01 -13.16
C GLY A 50 1.52 0.11 -12.12
N ASP A 51 0.83 0.70 -11.16
CA ASP A 51 0.21 0.00 -10.05
C ASP A 51 -1.22 0.48 -9.85
N ILE A 52 -2.13 -0.44 -9.55
CA ILE A 52 -3.49 -0.18 -9.08
C ILE A 52 -3.76 -1.06 -7.86
N GLY A 53 -4.67 -0.63 -7.00
CA GLY A 53 -5.04 -1.47 -5.87
C GLY A 53 -6.08 -0.85 -4.96
N VAL A 54 -6.37 -1.58 -3.90
CA VAL A 54 -7.25 -1.16 -2.81
C VAL A 54 -6.51 -1.29 -1.49
N GLY A 55 -6.75 -0.35 -0.58
CA GLY A 55 -6.12 -0.33 0.72
C GLY A 55 -7.14 -0.17 1.83
N ALA A 56 -7.15 -1.13 2.75
CA ALA A 56 -7.89 -1.04 4.00
C ALA A 56 -7.14 -0.09 4.94
N GLN A 57 -7.66 1.10 5.09
CA GLN A 57 -7.05 2.16 5.89
C GLN A 57 -7.54 2.14 7.34
N LYS A 58 -6.69 2.61 8.24
CA LYS A 58 -7.01 2.84 9.65
C LYS A 58 -6.22 4.03 10.18
N PHE A 59 -6.75 4.74 11.15
CA PHE A 59 -5.99 5.65 12.01
C PHE A 59 -6.16 5.23 13.47
N LYS A 60 -5.08 5.31 14.26
CA LYS A 60 -5.09 4.77 15.62
C LYS A 60 -5.58 5.77 16.66
N GLN A 61 -5.37 7.06 16.40
CA GLN A 61 -5.74 8.13 17.33
C GLN A 61 -6.39 9.28 16.56
N PHE A 62 -7.28 9.97 17.26
CA PHE A 62 -7.92 11.18 16.76
C PHE A 62 -7.74 12.22 17.86
N ASP A 63 -6.71 13.06 17.69
CA ASP A 63 -6.32 14.02 18.73
C ASP A 63 -6.97 15.36 18.49
N PHE A 64 -7.46 15.94 19.57
CA PHE A 64 -8.07 17.26 19.61
C PHE A 64 -7.01 18.32 19.97
N HIS A 65 -7.00 19.41 19.23
CA HIS A 65 -6.11 20.54 19.45
C HIS A 65 -6.92 21.85 19.51
N GLN A 66 -7.12 22.36 20.69
CA GLN A 66 -7.80 23.65 20.87
C GLN A 66 -6.86 24.81 20.56
N THR A 67 -7.23 25.66 19.62
CA THR A 67 -6.41 26.84 19.20
C THR A 67 -6.90 28.12 19.87
N ASN A 68 -8.18 28.19 20.25
CA ASN A 68 -8.77 29.33 20.95
C ASN A 68 -9.85 28.84 21.92
N VAL A 69 -9.83 29.32 23.16
CA VAL A 69 -10.83 29.00 24.19
C VAL A 69 -12.15 29.73 23.96
N GLY A 70 -12.14 30.84 23.21
CA GLY A 70 -13.34 31.66 22.99
C GLY A 70 -14.01 32.09 24.28
N THR A 71 -15.27 32.46 24.20
CA THR A 71 -16.14 32.75 25.34
C THR A 71 -16.73 31.48 25.98
N GLY A 72 -16.56 30.31 25.36
CA GLY A 72 -17.10 29.01 25.83
C GLY A 72 -16.26 28.28 26.86
N GLY A 73 -15.03 28.76 27.15
CA GLY A 73 -14.14 28.13 28.12
C GLY A 73 -13.32 26.98 27.54
N ALA A 74 -12.59 26.29 28.41
CA ALA A 74 -11.81 25.12 28.02
C ALA A 74 -12.70 23.94 27.68
N TRP A 75 -12.24 23.13 26.74
CA TRP A 75 -12.91 21.87 26.35
C TRP A 75 -12.98 20.93 27.56
N PRO A 76 -14.03 20.09 27.68
CA PRO A 76 -14.17 19.14 28.79
C PRO A 76 -12.96 18.22 28.91
N ALA A 77 -12.39 18.12 30.10
CA ALA A 77 -11.18 17.34 30.35
C ALA A 77 -11.39 15.81 30.16
N ASP A 78 -12.63 15.34 30.20
CA ASP A 78 -13.03 13.95 30.03
C ASP A 78 -13.47 13.60 28.60
N TRP A 79 -13.22 14.50 27.65
CA TRP A 79 -13.47 14.24 26.23
C TRP A 79 -12.65 13.05 25.76
N ARG A 80 -13.29 12.15 25.04
CA ARG A 80 -12.66 10.95 24.47
C ARG A 80 -13.32 10.54 23.17
N ILE A 81 -12.58 9.82 22.34
CA ILE A 81 -13.12 9.18 21.14
C ILE A 81 -13.60 7.77 21.48
N ASP A 82 -14.88 7.52 21.28
CA ASP A 82 -15.53 6.23 21.49
C ASP A 82 -15.45 5.34 20.24
N GLN A 83 -15.59 5.94 19.05
CA GLN A 83 -15.54 5.23 17.76
C GLN A 83 -14.78 6.05 16.71
N ARG A 84 -14.12 5.36 15.81
CA ARG A 84 -13.46 5.95 14.64
C ARG A 84 -13.42 4.96 13.49
N ASP A 85 -13.57 5.46 12.27
CA ASP A 85 -13.58 4.67 11.05
C ASP A 85 -13.07 5.53 9.88
N ILE A 86 -12.42 4.90 8.91
CA ILE A 86 -12.08 5.49 7.63
C ILE A 86 -12.31 4.43 6.56
N LYS A 87 -12.87 4.85 5.44
CA LYS A 87 -13.18 3.93 4.34
C LYS A 87 -11.92 3.47 3.62
N ASP A 88 -12.03 2.30 2.99
CA ASP A 88 -11.00 1.77 2.12
C ASP A 88 -10.80 2.69 0.91
N ALA A 89 -9.54 2.90 0.54
CA ALA A 89 -9.19 3.73 -0.62
C ALA A 89 -8.77 2.86 -1.80
N PHE A 90 -9.28 3.21 -2.97
CA PHE A 90 -8.67 2.81 -4.23
C PHE A 90 -7.43 3.67 -4.49
N PHE A 91 -6.40 3.09 -5.10
CA PHE A 91 -5.24 3.84 -5.51
C PHE A 91 -4.74 3.44 -6.90
N ILE A 92 -4.11 4.42 -7.55
CA ILE A 92 -3.41 4.27 -8.82
C ILE A 92 -2.08 4.98 -8.74
N GLY A 93 -1.06 4.38 -9.30
CA GLY A 93 0.28 4.97 -9.30
C GLY A 93 1.15 4.45 -10.42
N GLY A 94 2.33 5.00 -10.47
CA GLY A 94 3.36 4.58 -11.41
C GLY A 94 4.73 4.99 -10.94
N GLY A 95 5.74 4.55 -11.65
CA GLY A 95 7.12 4.85 -11.28
C GLY A 95 8.13 4.36 -12.28
N VAL A 96 9.37 4.66 -11.96
CA VAL A 96 10.55 4.23 -12.70
C VAL A 96 11.47 3.49 -11.75
N GLY A 97 12.06 2.41 -12.21
CA GLY A 97 12.99 1.63 -11.43
C GLY A 97 14.16 1.10 -12.21
N TYR A 98 15.08 0.53 -11.49
CA TYR A 98 16.28 -0.07 -12.02
C TYR A 98 16.47 -1.47 -11.42
N GLN A 99 16.52 -2.47 -12.27
CA GLN A 99 16.92 -3.83 -11.93
C GLN A 99 18.45 -3.86 -11.87
N TRP A 100 19.01 -3.98 -10.67
CA TRP A 100 20.48 -3.97 -10.49
C TRP A 100 21.11 -5.29 -10.96
N ASN A 101 20.46 -6.39 -10.60
CA ASN A 101 20.86 -7.76 -10.97
C ASN A 101 19.63 -8.68 -10.92
N SER A 102 19.83 -10.00 -11.01
CA SER A 102 18.74 -10.98 -11.01
C SER A 102 17.90 -11.02 -9.73
N TRP A 103 18.41 -10.51 -8.60
CA TRP A 103 17.74 -10.60 -7.30
C TRP A 103 17.49 -9.23 -6.61
N LEU A 104 18.09 -8.12 -7.08
CA LEU A 104 17.99 -6.82 -6.43
C LEU A 104 17.47 -5.76 -7.41
N ARG A 105 16.48 -5.00 -6.98
CA ARG A 105 15.90 -3.89 -7.75
C ARG A 105 15.46 -2.74 -6.84
N PHE A 106 15.44 -1.56 -7.43
CA PHE A 106 15.02 -0.33 -6.78
C PHE A 106 14.02 0.41 -7.66
N ASP A 107 13.08 1.14 -7.06
CA ASP A 107 12.23 2.05 -7.81
C ASP A 107 11.84 3.30 -7.02
N ALA A 108 11.43 4.32 -7.77
CA ALA A 108 10.75 5.49 -7.26
C ALA A 108 9.33 5.50 -7.81
N THR A 109 8.35 5.64 -6.93
CA THR A 109 6.93 5.59 -7.27
C THR A 109 6.19 6.81 -6.75
N ALA A 110 5.18 7.24 -7.50
CA ALA A 110 4.18 8.21 -7.08
C ALA A 110 2.79 7.58 -7.22
N GLU A 111 1.96 7.74 -6.21
CA GLU A 111 0.65 7.11 -6.09
C GLU A 111 -0.38 8.12 -5.60
N TYR A 112 -1.56 8.14 -6.21
CA TYR A 112 -2.73 8.84 -5.73
C TYR A 112 -3.70 7.87 -5.09
N ARG A 113 -4.14 8.19 -3.87
CA ARG A 113 -5.17 7.46 -3.10
C ARG A 113 -6.45 8.28 -3.12
N SER A 114 -7.54 7.64 -3.54
CA SER A 114 -8.84 8.29 -3.75
C SER A 114 -9.37 8.96 -2.50
N ASP A 115 -10.22 9.96 -2.69
CA ASP A 115 -10.99 10.57 -1.62
C ASP A 115 -11.86 9.51 -0.94
N VAL A 116 -11.78 9.44 0.39
CA VAL A 116 -12.56 8.54 1.23
C VAL A 116 -13.09 9.27 2.45
N LYS A 117 -14.23 8.84 2.95
CA LYS A 117 -14.82 9.41 4.15
C LYS A 117 -14.19 8.81 5.41
N PHE A 118 -13.85 9.68 6.35
CA PHE A 118 -13.57 9.29 7.73
C PHE A 118 -14.70 9.76 8.65
N LYS A 119 -14.89 9.04 9.76
CA LYS A 119 -15.86 9.37 10.82
C LYS A 119 -15.24 9.10 12.17
N ALA A 120 -15.58 9.94 13.13
CA ALA A 120 -15.27 9.70 14.52
C ALA A 120 -16.47 10.12 15.40
N VAL A 121 -16.63 9.45 16.53
CA VAL A 121 -17.63 9.82 17.55
C VAL A 121 -16.90 10.02 18.85
N GLY A 122 -16.99 11.21 19.38
CA GLY A 122 -16.49 11.58 20.70
C GLY A 122 -17.60 11.69 21.72
N SER A 123 -17.26 11.60 23.00
CA SER A 123 -18.18 11.90 24.08
C SER A 123 -17.48 12.57 25.25
N TYR A 124 -18.22 13.38 25.99
CA TYR A 124 -17.78 14.09 27.19
C TYR A 124 -18.95 14.30 28.16
N THR A 125 -18.64 14.61 29.43
CA THR A 125 -19.67 14.98 30.39
C THR A 125 -20.26 16.33 30.00
N ASN A 126 -21.58 16.39 29.92
CA ASN A 126 -22.31 17.60 29.51
C ASN A 126 -21.92 18.80 30.37
N PHE A 127 -21.58 19.89 29.73
CA PHE A 127 -21.21 21.14 30.39
C PHE A 127 -22.17 22.28 29.97
N PRO A 128 -22.61 23.17 30.85
CA PRO A 128 -22.23 23.29 32.26
C PRO A 128 -23.00 22.41 33.22
N ASN A 129 -23.89 21.53 32.76
CA ASN A 129 -24.73 20.73 33.65
C ASN A 129 -24.41 19.22 33.57
N PRO A 130 -23.49 18.70 34.42
CA PRO A 130 -23.13 17.28 34.43
C PRO A 130 -24.27 16.31 34.73
N ALA A 131 -25.35 16.79 35.42
CA ALA A 131 -26.52 15.96 35.76
C ALA A 131 -27.29 15.48 34.51
N LEU A 132 -27.07 16.11 33.34
CA LEU A 132 -27.68 15.71 32.07
C LEU A 132 -26.98 14.52 31.41
N GLY A 133 -25.93 13.98 32.02
CA GLY A 133 -25.17 12.83 31.50
C GLY A 133 -24.11 13.22 30.45
N ARG A 134 -23.92 12.35 29.46
CA ARG A 134 -22.91 12.57 28.43
C ARG A 134 -23.48 13.27 27.19
N ALA A 135 -22.69 14.16 26.63
CA ALA A 135 -22.88 14.71 25.30
C ALA A 135 -22.01 13.96 24.30
N PHE A 136 -22.34 14.05 23.03
CA PHE A 136 -21.65 13.37 21.94
C PHE A 136 -21.32 14.34 20.82
N ASP A 137 -20.17 14.17 20.18
CA ASP A 137 -19.78 14.86 18.96
C ASP A 137 -19.57 13.83 17.85
N VAL A 138 -20.13 14.11 16.69
CA VAL A 138 -19.95 13.31 15.47
C VAL A 138 -19.12 14.12 14.51
N TYR A 139 -17.95 13.59 14.19
CA TYR A 139 -17.02 14.16 13.24
C TYR A 139 -17.09 13.38 11.95
N ASP A 140 -17.17 14.07 10.81
CA ASP A 140 -17.00 13.48 9.50
C ASP A 140 -16.22 14.40 8.57
N GLY A 141 -15.61 13.80 7.56
CA GLY A 141 -14.83 14.54 6.56
C GLY A 141 -14.29 13.62 5.48
N ASP A 142 -13.67 14.22 4.49
CA ASP A 142 -13.03 13.55 3.37
C ASP A 142 -11.51 13.56 3.53
N HIS A 143 -10.86 12.47 3.16
CA HIS A 143 -9.41 12.32 3.18
C HIS A 143 -8.91 11.70 1.88
N SER A 144 -7.88 12.29 1.31
CA SER A 144 -7.10 11.73 0.19
C SER A 144 -5.61 11.93 0.42
N ALA A 145 -4.79 11.19 -0.32
CA ALA A 145 -3.35 11.31 -0.19
C ALA A 145 -2.61 11.08 -1.52
N MET A 146 -1.49 11.76 -1.67
CA MET A 146 -0.46 11.39 -2.65
C MET A 146 0.74 10.81 -1.91
N VAL A 147 1.25 9.67 -2.37
CA VAL A 147 2.37 8.96 -1.71
C VAL A 147 3.53 8.83 -2.67
N PHE A 148 4.69 9.31 -2.26
CA PHE A 148 5.94 9.27 -3.02
C PHE A 148 6.90 8.37 -2.27
N MET A 149 7.40 7.30 -2.92
CA MET A 149 8.23 6.28 -2.28
C MET A 149 9.47 5.97 -3.08
N ALA A 150 10.57 5.75 -2.39
CA ALA A 150 11.74 5.04 -2.88
C ALA A 150 11.75 3.65 -2.25
N ASN A 151 11.73 2.62 -3.09
CA ASN A 151 11.59 1.23 -2.68
C ASN A 151 12.80 0.41 -3.10
N GLY A 152 13.15 -0.58 -2.30
CA GLY A 152 14.08 -1.64 -2.63
C GLY A 152 13.42 -3.00 -2.49
N TYR A 153 13.73 -3.93 -3.40
CA TYR A 153 13.15 -5.26 -3.42
C TYR A 153 14.22 -6.32 -3.62
N VAL A 154 13.99 -7.46 -3.00
CA VAL A 154 14.76 -8.69 -3.16
C VAL A 154 13.87 -9.73 -3.81
N ASP A 155 14.22 -10.14 -5.03
CA ASP A 155 13.58 -11.22 -5.76
C ASP A 155 14.21 -12.55 -5.31
N LEU A 156 13.38 -13.51 -4.85
CA LEU A 156 13.81 -14.71 -4.14
C LEU A 156 14.14 -15.89 -5.06
N GLY A 157 14.18 -15.65 -6.37
CA GLY A 157 14.39 -16.67 -7.40
C GLY A 157 13.13 -16.93 -8.20
N THR A 158 13.29 -17.49 -9.41
CA THR A 158 12.20 -17.73 -10.35
C THR A 158 11.91 -19.22 -10.48
N TRP A 159 10.67 -19.65 -10.22
CA TRP A 159 10.18 -21.00 -10.40
C TRP A 159 8.90 -20.99 -11.28
N PHE A 160 8.90 -21.72 -12.37
CA PHE A 160 7.73 -21.79 -13.28
C PHE A 160 7.19 -20.41 -13.71
N CYS A 161 8.06 -19.47 -14.10
CA CYS A 161 7.73 -18.08 -14.44
C CYS A 161 7.23 -17.21 -13.27
N LEU A 162 7.21 -17.72 -12.04
CA LEU A 162 6.83 -16.99 -10.83
C LEU A 162 8.08 -16.60 -10.04
N THR A 163 8.18 -15.33 -9.67
CA THR A 163 9.28 -14.77 -8.88
C THR A 163 8.71 -14.14 -7.62
N PRO A 164 8.71 -14.85 -6.48
CA PRO A 164 8.38 -14.24 -5.19
C PRO A 164 9.38 -13.14 -4.85
N PHE A 165 8.91 -12.10 -4.17
CA PHE A 165 9.75 -11.00 -3.73
C PHE A 165 9.29 -10.43 -2.40
N VAL A 166 10.24 -9.81 -1.71
CA VAL A 166 9.99 -8.97 -0.53
C VAL A 166 10.66 -7.61 -0.76
N GLY A 167 10.17 -6.59 -0.08
CA GLY A 167 10.74 -5.26 -0.23
C GLY A 167 10.37 -4.33 0.91
N ALA A 168 11.07 -3.21 0.94
CA ALA A 168 10.78 -2.12 1.86
C ALA A 168 10.95 -0.78 1.12
N GLY A 169 10.24 0.23 1.60
CA GLY A 169 10.31 1.56 1.03
C GLY A 169 10.20 2.65 2.09
N VAL A 170 10.76 3.80 1.76
CA VAL A 170 10.65 5.03 2.54
C VAL A 170 10.27 6.18 1.63
N GLY A 171 9.61 7.20 2.17
CA GLY A 171 9.17 8.31 1.36
C GLY A 171 8.35 9.34 2.12
N ALA A 172 7.44 9.99 1.42
CA ALA A 172 6.57 11.02 1.98
C ALA A 172 5.13 10.85 1.50
N ALA A 173 4.19 11.09 2.39
CA ALA A 173 2.77 11.19 2.10
C ALA A 173 2.31 12.64 2.20
N TYR A 174 1.63 13.11 1.18
CA TYR A 174 0.95 14.39 1.14
C TYR A 174 -0.54 14.15 1.36
N HIS A 175 -1.02 14.52 2.54
CA HIS A 175 -2.41 14.36 2.94
C HIS A 175 -3.22 15.59 2.60
N ARG A 176 -4.47 15.38 2.22
CA ARG A 176 -5.49 16.41 2.10
C ARG A 176 -6.72 15.94 2.87
N THR A 177 -7.18 16.78 3.81
CA THR A 177 -8.47 16.64 4.48
C THR A 177 -9.39 17.77 4.05
N ALA A 178 -10.65 17.43 3.76
CA ALA A 178 -11.62 18.36 3.24
C ALA A 178 -12.99 18.13 3.87
N SER A 179 -13.90 19.11 3.73
CA SER A 179 -15.31 18.99 4.12
C SER A 179 -15.52 18.54 5.55
N VAL A 180 -14.60 18.89 6.47
CA VAL A 180 -14.67 18.43 7.85
C VAL A 180 -15.79 19.13 8.58
N SER A 181 -16.67 18.36 9.21
CA SER A 181 -17.76 18.84 10.02
C SER A 181 -17.77 18.20 11.41
N ASP A 182 -18.31 18.94 12.38
CA ASP A 182 -18.48 18.56 13.76
C ASP A 182 -19.92 18.82 14.17
N MET A 183 -20.63 17.79 14.57
CA MET A 183 -22.01 17.88 15.03
C MET A 183 -22.10 17.44 16.48
N GLY A 184 -22.25 18.40 17.40
CA GLY A 184 -22.47 18.16 18.82
C GLY A 184 -23.93 17.84 19.13
N ILE A 185 -24.18 16.76 19.88
CA ILE A 185 -25.49 16.34 20.34
C ILE A 185 -25.48 16.45 21.86
N ASN A 186 -26.11 17.50 22.37
CA ASN A 186 -26.25 17.73 23.83
C ASN A 186 -27.54 17.18 24.35
N ASN A 187 -27.47 16.45 25.46
CA ASN A 187 -28.66 15.96 26.18
C ASN A 187 -29.12 16.99 27.24
N ASN A 188 -29.29 18.25 26.80
CA ASN A 188 -29.71 19.34 27.71
C ASN A 188 -31.25 19.49 27.86
N GLY A 189 -32.01 18.55 27.30
CA GLY A 189 -33.47 18.59 27.31
C GLY A 189 -34.11 19.66 26.39
N LEU A 190 -33.28 20.52 25.79
CA LEU A 190 -33.70 21.62 24.90
C LEU A 190 -33.38 21.34 23.45
N GLY A 191 -32.80 20.16 23.10
CA GLY A 191 -32.51 19.76 21.73
C GLY A 191 -31.48 20.64 21.02
N SER A 192 -30.62 21.35 21.76
CA SER A 192 -29.57 22.16 21.15
C SER A 192 -28.44 21.28 20.68
N SER A 193 -28.25 21.20 19.38
CA SER A 193 -27.06 20.67 18.75
C SER A 193 -26.18 21.83 18.33
N ALA A 194 -24.87 21.75 18.64
CA ALA A 194 -23.88 22.65 18.07
C ALA A 194 -23.42 22.07 16.74
N PHE A 195 -23.16 22.93 15.77
CA PHE A 195 -22.65 22.54 14.48
C PHE A 195 -21.40 23.36 14.16
N GLY A 196 -20.31 22.69 13.83
CA GLY A 196 -19.06 23.27 13.38
C GLY A 196 -18.65 22.73 12.02
N PHE A 197 -17.91 23.51 11.28
CA PHE A 197 -17.33 23.09 9.99
C PHE A 197 -15.98 23.74 9.75
N ALA A 198 -15.12 23.04 9.03
CA ALA A 198 -13.89 23.62 8.53
C ALA A 198 -14.17 24.46 7.30
N SER A 199 -13.70 25.70 7.30
CA SER A 199 -13.95 26.66 6.20
C SER A 199 -13.02 26.43 4.99
N ALA A 200 -12.02 25.57 5.12
CA ALA A 200 -11.02 25.28 4.09
C ALA A 200 -10.54 23.84 4.16
N ASP A 201 -9.90 23.40 3.10
CA ASP A 201 -9.14 22.16 3.08
C ASP A 201 -7.81 22.35 3.81
N GLN A 202 -7.34 21.31 4.45
CA GLN A 202 -6.03 21.28 5.08
C GLN A 202 -5.15 20.25 4.41
N THR A 203 -3.88 20.61 4.21
CA THR A 203 -2.87 19.71 3.66
C THR A 203 -1.65 19.65 4.56
N ASN A 204 -1.02 18.50 4.62
CA ASN A 204 0.23 18.33 5.34
C ASN A 204 1.08 17.19 4.76
N TRP A 205 2.39 17.32 4.90
CA TRP A 205 3.36 16.30 4.55
C TRP A 205 3.75 15.49 5.77
N ASN A 206 3.93 14.18 5.57
CA ASN A 206 4.47 13.29 6.58
C ASN A 206 5.47 12.31 5.98
N PHE A 207 6.35 11.81 6.84
CA PHE A 207 7.17 10.66 6.51
C PHE A 207 6.30 9.43 6.30
N ALA A 208 6.59 8.65 5.26
CA ALA A 208 5.93 7.39 4.96
C ALA A 208 6.95 6.25 4.84
N TRP A 209 6.54 5.04 5.22
CA TRP A 209 7.32 3.85 5.02
C TRP A 209 6.42 2.66 4.70
N ALA A 210 6.97 1.68 3.98
CA ALA A 210 6.20 0.51 3.55
C ALA A 210 7.02 -0.77 3.62
N LEU A 211 6.32 -1.89 3.79
CA LEU A 211 6.83 -3.24 3.60
C LEU A 211 6.01 -3.91 2.49
N HIS A 212 6.69 -4.65 1.63
CA HIS A 212 6.10 -5.29 0.47
C HIS A 212 6.39 -6.79 0.50
N ALA A 213 5.42 -7.61 0.09
CA ALA A 213 5.60 -9.01 -0.21
C ALA A 213 4.67 -9.39 -1.37
N GLY A 214 5.18 -10.13 -2.34
CA GLY A 214 4.38 -10.45 -3.51
C GLY A 214 5.01 -11.47 -4.41
N VAL A 215 4.37 -11.66 -5.55
CA VAL A 215 4.80 -12.57 -6.62
C VAL A 215 4.74 -11.82 -7.94
N ALA A 216 5.81 -11.89 -8.71
CA ALA A 216 5.85 -11.43 -10.09
C ALA A 216 5.70 -12.63 -11.03
N TYR A 217 4.90 -12.47 -12.08
CA TYR A 217 4.73 -13.42 -13.16
C TYR A 217 5.38 -12.86 -14.43
N ASN A 218 6.33 -13.60 -14.99
CA ASN A 218 7.02 -13.23 -16.22
C ASN A 218 6.14 -13.58 -17.43
N VAL A 219 5.44 -12.58 -17.98
CA VAL A 219 4.58 -12.74 -19.18
C VAL A 219 5.43 -12.83 -20.44
N THR A 220 6.43 -11.97 -20.54
CA THR A 220 7.46 -11.98 -21.57
C THR A 220 8.81 -11.62 -20.95
N ASN A 221 9.88 -11.63 -21.72
CA ASN A 221 11.20 -11.20 -21.24
C ASN A 221 11.20 -9.74 -20.76
N ASN A 222 10.36 -8.89 -21.35
CA ASN A 222 10.31 -7.46 -21.05
C ASN A 222 9.10 -7.04 -20.23
N PHE A 223 8.10 -7.91 -20.05
CA PHE A 223 6.86 -7.55 -19.36
C PHE A 223 6.55 -8.54 -18.23
N LYS A 224 6.35 -7.99 -17.03
CA LYS A 224 6.03 -8.74 -15.81
C LYS A 224 4.78 -8.17 -15.17
N MET A 225 3.93 -9.04 -14.63
CA MET A 225 2.76 -8.69 -13.83
C MET A 225 3.05 -9.04 -12.36
N GLU A 226 2.59 -8.22 -11.43
CA GLU A 226 2.84 -8.42 -10.01
C GLU A 226 1.54 -8.42 -9.23
N LEU A 227 1.42 -9.34 -8.27
CA LEU A 227 0.41 -9.29 -7.23
C LEU A 227 1.15 -9.16 -5.89
N ALA A 228 0.85 -8.11 -5.13
CA ALA A 228 1.55 -7.83 -3.89
C ALA A 228 0.60 -7.40 -2.78
N TYR A 229 0.97 -7.77 -1.57
CA TYR A 229 0.51 -7.16 -0.35
C TYR A 229 1.51 -6.08 0.06
N ARG A 230 1.00 -4.94 0.55
CA ARG A 230 1.81 -3.87 1.12
C ARG A 230 1.21 -3.42 2.45
N TYR A 231 2.05 -3.35 3.47
CA TYR A 231 1.77 -2.54 4.65
C TYR A 231 2.38 -1.16 4.41
N LEU A 232 1.58 -0.12 4.53
CA LEU A 232 1.98 1.27 4.35
C LEU A 232 1.61 2.09 5.58
N ASN A 233 2.58 2.76 6.19
CA ASN A 233 2.35 3.79 7.20
C ASN A 233 2.57 5.16 6.55
N MET A 234 1.60 6.04 6.70
CA MET A 234 1.58 7.38 6.08
C MET A 234 1.73 8.50 7.11
N GLY A 235 1.95 8.18 8.40
CA GLY A 235 2.07 9.19 9.46
C GLY A 235 0.72 9.75 9.88
N SER A 236 0.54 11.06 9.84
CA SER A 236 -0.64 11.73 10.39
C SER A 236 -1.23 12.76 9.43
N ALA A 237 -2.55 12.89 9.41
CA ALA A 237 -3.26 13.92 8.67
C ALA A 237 -3.91 14.92 9.63
N ASN A 238 -3.82 16.21 9.31
CA ASN A 238 -4.45 17.26 10.09
C ASN A 238 -5.71 17.76 9.39
N THR A 239 -6.74 18.10 10.18
CA THR A 239 -7.90 18.84 9.64
C THR A 239 -7.61 20.34 9.64
N ALA A 240 -8.35 21.09 8.84
CA ALA A 240 -8.40 22.54 9.02
C ALA A 240 -9.10 22.88 10.34
N GLU A 241 -8.92 24.13 10.77
CA GLU A 241 -9.57 24.64 11.97
C GLU A 241 -11.08 24.64 11.80
N ILE A 242 -11.78 23.97 12.70
CA ILE A 242 -13.24 23.96 12.72
C ILE A 242 -13.73 25.20 13.44
N GLN A 243 -14.64 25.90 12.80
CA GLN A 243 -15.31 27.07 13.33
C GLN A 243 -16.76 26.72 13.65
N CYS A 244 -17.18 27.12 14.82
CA CYS A 244 -18.56 26.93 15.22
C CYS A 244 -19.52 27.78 14.35
N GLY A 245 -20.62 27.17 13.88
CA GLY A 245 -21.68 27.84 13.16
C GLY A 245 -22.46 28.83 14.04
N ALA A 246 -23.02 29.87 13.42
CA ALA A 246 -23.52 31.10 14.05
C ALA A 246 -24.59 30.97 15.13
N THR A 247 -25.24 29.82 15.31
CA THR A 247 -26.40 29.70 16.22
C THR A 247 -26.10 29.01 17.53
N GLY A 248 -24.96 28.37 17.75
CA GLY A 248 -24.65 27.61 18.96
C GLY A 248 -23.51 28.17 19.81
N CYS A 249 -22.70 29.07 19.29
CA CYS A 249 -21.42 29.43 19.89
C CYS A 249 -21.28 30.92 20.26
N GLY A 250 -22.37 31.65 20.30
CA GLY A 250 -22.31 33.10 20.57
C GLY A 250 -21.68 33.90 19.41
N ASN A 251 -21.85 35.23 19.42
CA ASN A 251 -21.45 36.13 18.34
C ASN A 251 -19.97 36.01 17.93
N GLY A 252 -19.63 35.02 17.09
CA GLY A 252 -18.33 34.92 16.42
C GLY A 252 -17.10 34.56 17.26
N GLY A 253 -17.27 34.25 18.55
CA GLY A 253 -16.19 33.96 19.49
C GLY A 253 -16.16 32.54 20.06
N GLY A 254 -16.75 31.56 19.39
CA GLY A 254 -16.73 30.18 19.83
C GLY A 254 -15.32 29.56 19.83
N PRO A 255 -15.14 28.48 20.57
CA PRO A 255 -13.87 27.78 20.58
C PRO A 255 -13.51 27.29 19.18
N ARG A 256 -12.23 27.33 18.85
CA ARG A 256 -11.69 26.81 17.59
C ARG A 256 -10.77 25.67 17.89
N ALA A 257 -10.84 24.67 17.06
CA ALA A 257 -10.04 23.47 17.19
C ALA A 257 -9.73 22.84 15.83
N TYR A 258 -8.65 22.11 15.77
CA TYR A 258 -8.40 21.18 14.67
C TYR A 258 -8.12 19.79 15.22
N TYR A 259 -8.25 18.81 14.37
CA TYR A 259 -8.03 17.41 14.73
C TYR A 259 -6.86 16.82 13.96
N THR A 260 -6.17 15.86 14.58
CA THR A 260 -5.11 15.09 13.95
C THR A 260 -5.49 13.62 13.92
N LEU A 261 -5.57 13.06 12.71
CA LEU A 261 -5.69 11.63 12.48
C LEU A 261 -4.29 11.04 12.55
N ARG A 262 -3.93 10.36 13.66
CA ARG A 262 -2.56 9.85 13.89
C ARG A 262 -2.42 8.39 13.53
N ASP A 263 -1.17 8.04 13.17
CA ASP A 263 -0.77 6.67 12.83
C ASP A 263 -1.69 6.07 11.76
N MET A 264 -1.74 6.73 10.61
CA MET A 264 -2.51 6.26 9.47
C MET A 264 -1.78 5.11 8.80
N ASP A 265 -2.35 3.91 8.95
CA ASP A 265 -1.87 2.67 8.35
C ASP A 265 -2.80 2.24 7.22
N SER A 266 -2.24 1.54 6.24
CA SER A 266 -3.00 0.89 5.17
C SER A 266 -2.46 -0.51 4.89
N HIS A 267 -3.38 -1.45 4.76
CA HIS A 267 -3.10 -2.81 4.29
C HIS A 267 -3.60 -2.92 2.86
N ASP A 268 -2.68 -2.94 1.91
CA ASP A 268 -3.00 -2.82 0.50
C ASP A 268 -2.84 -4.16 -0.22
N ILE A 269 -3.79 -4.44 -1.13
CA ILE A 269 -3.61 -5.43 -2.19
C ILE A 269 -3.37 -4.67 -3.48
N LYS A 270 -2.22 -4.93 -4.10
CA LYS A 270 -1.71 -4.21 -5.24
C LYS A 270 -1.50 -5.13 -6.44
N PHE A 271 -2.03 -4.73 -7.58
CA PHE A 271 -1.71 -5.29 -8.88
C PHE A 271 -0.80 -4.33 -9.63
N GLY A 272 0.37 -4.83 -10.03
CA GLY A 272 1.40 -4.05 -10.70
C GLY A 272 1.76 -4.63 -12.07
N MET A 273 2.27 -3.76 -12.94
CA MET A 273 2.84 -4.11 -14.24
C MET A 273 4.22 -3.47 -14.34
N ARG A 274 5.22 -4.23 -14.78
CA ARG A 274 6.59 -3.75 -15.05
C ARG A 274 6.95 -3.98 -16.50
N TRP A 275 7.49 -2.95 -17.13
CA TRP A 275 8.01 -2.99 -18.48
C TRP A 275 9.51 -2.65 -18.48
N MET A 276 10.34 -3.64 -18.83
CA MET A 276 11.78 -3.45 -18.97
C MET A 276 12.10 -2.67 -20.24
N LEU A 277 12.91 -1.62 -20.11
CA LEU A 277 13.25 -0.70 -21.21
C LEU A 277 14.48 -1.15 -22.01
N GLN A 278 15.04 -2.32 -21.67
CA GLN A 278 16.20 -2.82 -22.41
C GLN A 278 15.79 -3.26 -23.82
N PRO A 279 16.58 -2.90 -24.82
CA PRO A 279 16.40 -3.48 -26.14
C PRO A 279 16.63 -5.00 -26.05
N GLU A 280 15.77 -5.75 -26.72
CA GLU A 280 15.93 -7.19 -26.89
C GLU A 280 17.35 -7.45 -27.38
N GLN A 281 18.18 -8.16 -26.60
CA GLN A 281 19.50 -8.55 -27.04
C GLN A 281 19.30 -9.48 -28.24
N LEU A 282 19.58 -8.97 -29.42
CA LEU A 282 19.65 -9.78 -30.62
C LEU A 282 20.63 -10.92 -30.31
N GLN A 283 20.12 -12.13 -30.23
CA GLN A 283 20.98 -13.32 -30.14
C GLN A 283 22.02 -13.23 -31.25
N PRO A 284 23.32 -13.39 -30.96
CA PRO A 284 24.31 -13.37 -32.01
C PRO A 284 23.88 -14.36 -33.08
N ALA A 285 23.73 -13.88 -34.30
CA ALA A 285 23.32 -14.70 -35.42
C ALA A 285 24.24 -15.92 -35.46
N TYR A 286 23.65 -17.12 -35.42
CA TYR A 286 24.40 -18.36 -35.59
C TYR A 286 25.18 -18.29 -36.91
N MET A 287 26.47 -18.06 -36.82
CA MET A 287 27.35 -18.20 -37.97
C MET A 287 27.68 -19.70 -38.11
N PRO A 288 27.19 -20.36 -39.16
CA PRO A 288 27.57 -21.73 -39.40
C PRO A 288 29.12 -21.79 -39.63
N PRO A 289 29.78 -22.83 -39.13
CA PRO A 289 31.22 -22.96 -39.29
C PRO A 289 31.59 -22.92 -40.78
N LEU A 290 32.59 -22.10 -41.11
CA LEU A 290 33.12 -22.02 -42.45
C LEU A 290 33.65 -23.40 -42.87
N VAL A 291 32.94 -24.09 -43.77
CA VAL A 291 33.39 -25.34 -44.36
C VAL A 291 34.48 -24.99 -45.37
N ARG A 292 35.73 -25.22 -44.98
CA ARG A 292 36.86 -25.12 -45.92
C ARG A 292 36.77 -26.31 -46.88
N LYS A 293 36.44 -26.06 -48.17
CA LYS A 293 36.61 -27.05 -49.20
C LYS A 293 38.10 -27.26 -49.39
N GLY A 294 38.63 -28.47 -49.12
CA GLY A 294 39.91 -28.94 -49.46
C GLY A 294 39.97 -29.34 -50.93
#